data_24fed1148fb28a9dd622bbd82f761e05
#
_entry.id   24fed1148fb28a9dd622bbd82f761e05
#
_cell.length_a   1.000
_cell.length_b   1.000
_cell.length_c   1.000
_cell.angle_alpha   90.00
_cell.angle_beta   90.00
_cell.angle_gamma   90.00
#
_symmetry.space_group_name_H-M   'P 1'
#
loop_
_entity.id
_entity.type
_entity.pdbx_description
1 polymer ?
#
loop_
_entity_poly.entity_id
_entity_poly.type
_entity_poly.pdbx_seq_one_letter_code
_entity_poly.pdbx_strand_id
1 'polypeptide(L)'
;RFSILGDESIETRFAMSEEGGAMARKAAVEARPALTRERIVAVASDLIERDGLGAFTMRSLGRELGVSAMAVYSHFDSRDAILVAVLQRLMASMDTDPVPGEAWDDTLRRTMTSIYRLEMAHPELATIEVVPQTGENGLAEHTDKIVNLHLAQGMPEPVLTQAWALVDAYLTGFIGNAIAVRASRPSVDCGASGAQ
;
A
#
# COMPACT_ATOMS: atom_id res chain seq x y z
N ARG A 1 -27.21 47.14 -55.42
CA ARG A 1 -25.92 46.49 -55.26
C ARG A 1 -25.92 45.90 -53.84
N PHE A 2 -26.20 44.62 -53.74
CA PHE A 2 -25.97 43.82 -52.52
C PHE A 2 -24.56 43.28 -52.60
N SER A 3 -23.73 43.62 -51.61
CA SER A 3 -22.40 43.05 -51.45
C SER A 3 -22.51 41.87 -50.48
N ILE A 4 -22.14 40.70 -50.96
CA ILE A 4 -22.06 39.44 -50.20
C ILE A 4 -20.76 39.56 -49.41
N LEU A 5 -20.87 39.69 -48.11
CA LEU A 5 -19.77 39.55 -47.17
C LEU A 5 -19.61 38.07 -46.79
N GLY A 6 -18.41 37.61 -47.04
CA GLY A 6 -18.02 36.22 -47.14
C GLY A 6 -18.09 35.37 -45.87
N ASP A 7 -18.15 34.17 -46.23
CA ASP A 7 -18.21 32.92 -45.46
C ASP A 7 -16.88 32.51 -44.79
N GLU A 8 -16.12 33.46 -44.26
CA GLU A 8 -14.86 33.13 -43.57
C GLU A 8 -14.97 32.90 -42.05
N SER A 9 -16.18 33.17 -41.47
CA SER A 9 -16.32 33.16 -40.00
C SER A 9 -16.67 31.78 -39.39
N ILE A 10 -17.13 30.83 -40.21
CA ILE A 10 -17.59 29.51 -39.72
C ILE A 10 -16.45 28.51 -39.73
N GLU A 11 -15.63 28.47 -40.75
CA GLU A 11 -14.49 27.55 -40.82
C GLU A 11 -13.42 27.87 -39.79
N THR A 12 -13.14 29.14 -39.50
CA THR A 12 -12.18 29.55 -38.48
C THR A 12 -12.63 29.18 -37.05
N ARG A 13 -13.94 29.22 -36.79
CA ARG A 13 -14.50 28.79 -35.49
C ARG A 13 -14.49 27.28 -35.28
N PHE A 14 -14.62 26.51 -36.36
CA PHE A 14 -14.59 25.04 -36.29
C PHE A 14 -13.15 24.53 -36.09
N ALA A 15 -12.17 25.10 -36.78
CA ALA A 15 -10.74 24.76 -36.63
C ALA A 15 -10.21 25.10 -35.21
N MET A 16 -10.58 26.26 -34.65
CA MET A 16 -10.20 26.63 -33.29
C MET A 16 -10.84 25.73 -32.21
N SER A 17 -12.03 25.14 -32.47
CA SER A 17 -12.68 24.20 -31.57
C SER A 17 -12.01 22.84 -31.56
N GLU A 18 -11.49 22.35 -32.70
CA GLU A 18 -10.79 21.07 -32.78
C GLU A 18 -9.37 21.17 -32.21
N GLU A 19 -8.64 22.24 -32.45
CA GLU A 19 -7.31 22.48 -31.87
C GLU A 19 -7.38 22.68 -30.35
N GLY A 20 -8.39 23.39 -29.85
CA GLY A 20 -8.64 23.53 -28.39
C GLY A 20 -8.96 22.19 -27.73
N GLY A 21 -9.74 21.35 -28.39
CA GLY A 21 -10.07 20.00 -27.93
C GLY A 21 -8.86 19.04 -27.95
N ALA A 22 -8.00 19.15 -28.96
CA ALA A 22 -6.77 18.37 -29.08
C ALA A 22 -5.71 18.79 -28.04
N MET A 23 -5.53 20.11 -27.84
CA MET A 23 -4.65 20.64 -26.79
C MET A 23 -5.14 20.29 -25.38
N ALA A 24 -6.43 20.37 -25.10
CA ALA A 24 -6.99 19.99 -23.82
C ALA A 24 -6.84 18.48 -23.55
N ARG A 25 -6.99 17.63 -24.56
CA ARG A 25 -6.73 16.18 -24.45
C ARG A 25 -5.24 15.88 -24.27
N LYS A 26 -4.36 16.59 -24.96
CA LYS A 26 -2.90 16.45 -24.80
C LYS A 26 -2.44 16.91 -23.42
N ALA A 27 -2.94 18.04 -22.92
CA ALA A 27 -2.66 18.53 -21.56
C ALA A 27 -3.23 17.58 -20.47
N ALA A 28 -4.39 16.95 -20.69
CA ALA A 28 -4.94 15.95 -19.78
C ALA A 28 -4.15 14.63 -19.79
N VAL A 29 -3.49 14.29 -20.89
CA VAL A 29 -2.58 13.13 -20.99
C VAL A 29 -1.23 13.44 -20.33
N GLU A 30 -0.74 14.68 -20.45
CA GLU A 30 0.52 15.12 -19.80
C GLU A 30 0.36 15.32 -18.29
N ALA A 31 -0.87 15.48 -17.76
CA ALA A 31 -1.15 15.64 -16.34
C ALA A 31 -1.32 14.32 -15.59
N ARG A 32 -1.29 13.15 -16.25
CA ARG A 32 -1.34 11.87 -15.54
C ARG A 32 0.04 11.56 -14.96
N PRO A 33 0.15 11.41 -13.62
CA PRO A 33 1.43 11.04 -13.03
C PRO A 33 1.90 9.70 -13.62
N ALA A 34 3.19 9.62 -13.94
CA ALA A 34 3.79 8.42 -14.52
C ALA A 34 3.45 7.18 -13.69
N LEU A 35 3.23 6.05 -14.33
CA LEU A 35 3.06 4.78 -13.67
C LEU A 35 4.45 4.32 -13.19
N THR A 36 4.63 4.27 -11.88
CA THR A 36 5.87 3.78 -11.23
C THR A 36 5.55 2.64 -10.29
N ARG A 37 6.56 1.86 -9.90
CA ARG A 37 6.40 0.77 -8.93
C ARG A 37 5.86 1.29 -7.59
N GLU A 38 6.38 2.42 -7.12
CA GLU A 38 5.98 3.07 -5.87
C GLU A 38 4.51 3.50 -5.91
N ARG A 39 4.06 4.06 -7.02
CA ARG A 39 2.66 4.45 -7.22
C ARG A 39 1.74 3.24 -7.26
N ILE A 40 2.16 2.15 -7.94
CA ILE A 40 1.41 0.89 -7.98
C ILE A 40 1.26 0.33 -6.58
N VAL A 41 2.33 0.28 -5.80
CA VAL A 41 2.33 -0.22 -4.41
C VAL A 41 1.47 0.66 -3.49
N ALA A 42 1.54 1.99 -3.64
CA ALA A 42 0.72 2.90 -2.86
C ALA A 42 -0.78 2.66 -3.10
N VAL A 43 -1.19 2.64 -4.37
CA VAL A 43 -2.59 2.42 -4.75
C VAL A 43 -3.07 1.00 -4.40
N ALA A 44 -2.18 -0.01 -4.47
CA ALA A 44 -2.49 -1.36 -4.02
C ALA A 44 -2.76 -1.40 -2.51
N SER A 45 -1.93 -0.72 -1.70
CA SER A 45 -2.14 -0.60 -0.25
C SER A 45 -3.49 0.03 0.07
N ASP A 46 -3.80 1.18 -0.55
CA ASP A 46 -5.05 1.91 -0.35
C ASP A 46 -6.28 1.07 -0.76
N LEU A 47 -6.17 0.32 -1.87
CA LEU A 47 -7.23 -0.56 -2.35
C LEU A 47 -7.50 -1.71 -1.37
N ILE A 48 -6.45 -2.33 -0.85
CA ILE A 48 -6.57 -3.43 0.12
C ILE A 48 -7.17 -2.92 1.43
N GLU A 49 -6.71 -1.79 1.94
CA GLU A 49 -7.23 -1.19 3.18
C GLU A 49 -8.70 -0.80 3.08
N ARG A 50 -9.13 -0.30 1.93
CA ARG A 50 -10.50 0.14 1.71
C ARG A 50 -11.47 -1.01 1.45
N ASP A 51 -11.09 -1.95 0.58
CA ASP A 51 -11.99 -2.94 0.01
C ASP A 51 -11.66 -4.38 0.43
N GLY A 52 -10.60 -4.58 1.22
CA GLY A 52 -10.10 -5.87 1.67
C GLY A 52 -9.22 -6.60 0.65
N LEU A 53 -8.42 -7.55 1.15
CA LEU A 53 -7.50 -8.35 0.32
C LEU A 53 -8.22 -9.15 -0.78
N GLY A 54 -9.46 -9.58 -0.53
CA GLY A 54 -10.27 -10.32 -1.50
C GLY A 54 -10.67 -9.51 -2.74
N ALA A 55 -10.79 -8.19 -2.62
CA ALA A 55 -11.11 -7.29 -3.73
C ALA A 55 -9.88 -6.92 -4.57
N PHE A 56 -8.66 -7.18 -4.08
CA PHE A 56 -7.42 -6.86 -4.75
C PHE A 56 -7.13 -7.84 -5.88
N THR A 57 -7.22 -7.36 -7.11
CA THR A 57 -6.87 -8.06 -8.36
C THR A 57 -6.09 -7.14 -9.27
N MET A 58 -5.32 -7.70 -10.23
CA MET A 58 -4.62 -6.88 -11.24
C MET A 58 -5.57 -5.98 -12.04
N ARG A 59 -6.82 -6.44 -12.24
CA ARG A 59 -7.85 -5.67 -12.95
C ARG A 59 -8.40 -4.53 -12.10
N SER A 60 -8.70 -4.75 -10.82
CA SER A 60 -9.18 -3.70 -9.91
C SER A 60 -8.10 -2.65 -9.71
N LEU A 61 -6.84 -3.06 -9.55
CA LEU A 61 -5.70 -2.17 -9.44
C LEU A 61 -5.48 -1.33 -10.70
N GLY A 62 -5.54 -1.95 -11.91
CA GLY A 62 -5.44 -1.22 -13.17
C GLY A 62 -6.54 -0.16 -13.33
N ARG A 63 -7.78 -0.50 -12.93
CA ARG A 63 -8.91 0.44 -12.94
C ARG A 63 -8.66 1.63 -12.01
N GLU A 64 -8.14 1.39 -10.80
CA GLU A 64 -7.86 2.43 -9.82
C GLU A 64 -6.72 3.37 -10.29
N LEU A 65 -5.70 2.80 -10.93
CA LEU A 65 -4.59 3.53 -11.53
C LEU A 65 -4.97 4.27 -12.83
N GLY A 66 -6.12 3.94 -13.43
CA GLY A 66 -6.54 4.47 -14.73
C GLY A 66 -5.73 3.91 -15.91
N VAL A 67 -5.21 2.67 -15.78
CA VAL A 67 -4.42 1.98 -16.79
C VAL A 67 -4.95 0.55 -17.05
N SER A 68 -4.46 -0.11 -18.09
CA SER A 68 -4.76 -1.52 -18.33
C SER A 68 -4.02 -2.42 -17.33
N ALA A 69 -4.56 -3.61 -17.04
CA ALA A 69 -3.84 -4.60 -16.24
C ALA A 69 -2.49 -4.98 -16.85
N MET A 70 -2.36 -4.98 -18.18
CA MET A 70 -1.09 -5.23 -18.87
C MET A 70 -0.03 -4.17 -18.55
N ALA A 71 -0.43 -2.90 -18.37
CA ALA A 71 0.49 -1.86 -17.95
C ALA A 71 1.02 -2.10 -16.53
N VAL A 72 0.23 -2.67 -15.63
CA VAL A 72 0.69 -3.08 -14.30
C VAL A 72 1.67 -4.24 -14.40
N TYR A 73 1.39 -5.23 -15.27
CA TYR A 73 2.29 -6.37 -15.50
C TYR A 73 3.65 -5.97 -16.09
N SER A 74 3.79 -4.81 -16.71
CA SER A 74 5.11 -4.29 -17.14
C SER A 74 6.01 -3.86 -15.97
N HIS A 75 5.44 -3.70 -14.78
CA HIS A 75 6.16 -3.31 -13.57
C HIS A 75 6.28 -4.46 -12.53
N PHE A 76 5.34 -5.40 -12.52
CA PHE A 76 5.30 -6.50 -11.57
C PHE A 76 4.87 -7.79 -12.27
N ASP A 77 5.63 -8.85 -12.10
CA ASP A 77 5.43 -10.13 -12.78
C ASP A 77 4.17 -10.88 -12.29
N SER A 78 3.71 -10.59 -11.08
CA SER A 78 2.55 -11.26 -10.48
C SER A 78 1.81 -10.37 -9.47
N ARG A 79 0.60 -10.81 -9.09
CA ARG A 79 -0.16 -10.24 -7.98
C ARG A 79 0.63 -10.34 -6.67
N ASP A 80 1.26 -11.48 -6.44
CA ASP A 80 2.00 -11.75 -5.20
C ASP A 80 3.26 -10.89 -5.09
N ALA A 81 3.91 -10.57 -6.22
CA ALA A 81 5.03 -9.62 -6.24
C ALA A 81 4.60 -8.21 -5.79
N ILE A 82 3.37 -7.79 -6.08
CA ILE A 82 2.82 -6.52 -5.57
C ILE A 82 2.54 -6.64 -4.07
N LEU A 83 1.97 -7.76 -3.60
CA LEU A 83 1.71 -7.97 -2.17
C LEU A 83 3.00 -7.97 -1.35
N VAL A 84 4.07 -8.61 -1.86
CA VAL A 84 5.40 -8.53 -1.24
C VAL A 84 5.86 -7.08 -1.14
N ALA A 85 5.74 -6.30 -2.21
CA ALA A 85 6.15 -4.89 -2.22
C ALA A 85 5.29 -4.02 -1.28
N VAL A 86 3.99 -4.34 -1.11
CA VAL A 86 3.10 -3.70 -0.13
C VAL A 86 3.57 -3.99 1.29
N LEU A 87 3.89 -5.26 1.60
CA LEU A 87 4.42 -5.65 2.91
C LEU A 87 5.79 -5.01 3.18
N GLN A 88 6.69 -4.97 2.20
CA GLN A 88 7.98 -4.29 2.32
C GLN A 88 7.81 -2.81 2.68
N ARG A 89 6.88 -2.12 2.00
CA ARG A 89 6.56 -0.72 2.29
C ARG A 89 6.00 -0.54 3.69
N LEU A 90 5.13 -1.45 4.13
CA LEU A 90 4.56 -1.46 5.48
C LEU A 90 5.67 -1.63 6.52
N MET A 91 6.51 -2.65 6.35
CA MET A 91 7.63 -2.95 7.26
C MET A 91 8.69 -1.85 7.29
N ALA A 92 8.91 -1.15 6.18
CA ALA A 92 9.86 -0.03 6.13
C ALA A 92 9.46 1.16 7.04
N SER A 93 8.20 1.21 7.48
CA SER A 93 7.71 2.21 8.44
C SER A 93 7.89 1.81 9.90
N MET A 94 8.43 0.61 10.17
CA MET A 94 8.71 0.16 11.53
C MET A 94 9.89 0.92 12.12
N ASP A 95 9.82 1.17 13.44
CA ASP A 95 10.90 1.79 14.19
C ASP A 95 12.04 0.77 14.45
N THR A 96 12.92 0.65 13.47
CA THR A 96 14.06 -0.28 13.45
C THR A 96 15.41 0.44 13.36
N ASP A 97 15.43 1.74 13.63
CA ASP A 97 16.69 2.49 13.63
C ASP A 97 17.47 2.24 14.93
N PRO A 98 18.81 2.09 14.85
CA PRO A 98 19.64 1.93 16.04
C PRO A 98 19.58 3.17 16.94
N VAL A 99 19.38 2.96 18.24
CA VAL A 99 19.46 4.01 19.25
C VAL A 99 20.75 3.82 20.04
N PRO A 100 21.70 4.77 19.97
CA PRO A 100 22.97 4.67 20.68
C PRO A 100 22.80 4.50 22.19
N GLY A 101 23.37 3.44 22.76
CA GLY A 101 23.31 3.16 24.19
C GLY A 101 21.99 2.58 24.70
N GLU A 102 21.03 2.29 23.81
CA GLU A 102 19.81 1.58 24.17
C GLU A 102 20.15 0.12 24.53
N ALA A 103 19.58 -0.39 25.63
CA ALA A 103 19.72 -1.78 26.00
C ALA A 103 18.87 -2.67 25.07
N TRP A 104 19.29 -3.92 24.86
CA TRP A 104 18.63 -4.82 23.90
C TRP A 104 17.15 -5.12 24.28
N ASP A 105 16.80 -5.15 25.54
CA ASP A 105 15.43 -5.36 26.01
C ASP A 105 14.53 -4.15 25.73
N ASP A 106 15.06 -2.93 25.82
CA ASP A 106 14.35 -1.73 25.39
C ASP A 106 14.20 -1.66 23.88
N THR A 107 15.24 -2.07 23.11
CA THR A 107 15.17 -2.24 21.65
C THR A 107 14.08 -3.23 21.27
N LEU A 108 14.02 -4.40 21.95
CA LEU A 108 12.99 -5.41 21.71
C LEU A 108 11.60 -4.83 21.99
N ARG A 109 11.40 -4.15 23.11
CA ARG A 109 10.12 -3.51 23.47
C ARG A 109 9.68 -2.48 22.44
N ARG A 110 10.61 -1.64 21.97
CA ARG A 110 10.35 -0.61 20.98
C ARG A 110 9.96 -1.20 19.64
N THR A 111 10.73 -2.16 19.12
CA THR A 111 10.43 -2.83 17.84
C THR A 111 9.11 -3.59 17.88
N MET A 112 8.83 -4.34 18.93
CA MET A 112 7.56 -5.06 19.11
C MET A 112 6.37 -4.11 19.24
N THR A 113 6.53 -3.01 19.94
CA THR A 113 5.48 -1.98 20.04
C THR A 113 5.23 -1.33 18.69
N SER A 114 6.27 -1.13 17.88
CA SER A 114 6.16 -0.59 16.52
C SER A 114 5.39 -1.54 15.60
N ILE A 115 5.72 -2.84 15.62
CA ILE A 115 5.00 -3.87 14.87
C ILE A 115 3.51 -3.87 15.26
N TYR A 116 3.23 -3.98 16.56
CA TYR A 116 1.86 -4.00 17.06
C TYR A 116 1.05 -2.78 16.60
N ARG A 117 1.61 -1.58 16.72
CA ARG A 117 0.93 -0.35 16.30
C ARG A 117 0.68 -0.33 14.81
N LEU A 118 1.65 -0.79 14.02
CA LEU A 118 1.56 -0.83 12.57
C LEU A 118 0.45 -1.77 12.11
N GLU A 119 0.41 -3.00 12.62
CA GLU A 119 -0.59 -3.99 12.25
C GLU A 119 -2.00 -3.61 12.72
N MET A 120 -2.12 -2.99 13.90
CA MET A 120 -3.41 -2.48 14.38
C MET A 120 -3.89 -1.24 13.61
N ALA A 121 -2.98 -0.46 13.03
CA ALA A 121 -3.32 0.66 12.15
C ALA A 121 -3.71 0.19 10.73
N HIS A 122 -3.18 -0.97 10.29
CA HIS A 122 -3.35 -1.52 8.94
C HIS A 122 -3.86 -2.97 8.97
N PRO A 123 -5.05 -3.24 9.55
CA PRO A 123 -5.53 -4.60 9.81
C PRO A 123 -5.70 -5.44 8.55
N GLU A 124 -6.10 -4.83 7.44
CA GLU A 124 -6.27 -5.54 6.17
C GLU A 124 -4.92 -5.93 5.54
N LEU A 125 -3.90 -5.07 5.67
CA LEU A 125 -2.55 -5.38 5.20
C LEU A 125 -1.87 -6.45 6.08
N ALA A 126 -2.19 -6.50 7.36
CA ALA A 126 -1.69 -7.52 8.29
C ALA A 126 -2.23 -8.93 7.98
N THR A 127 -3.30 -9.05 7.17
CA THR A 127 -3.81 -10.35 6.69
C THR A 127 -3.08 -10.91 5.46
N ILE A 128 -2.14 -10.15 4.90
CA ILE A 128 -1.41 -10.59 3.71
C ILE A 128 -0.44 -11.70 4.09
N GLU A 129 -0.77 -12.92 3.71
CA GLU A 129 0.12 -14.06 3.80
C GLU A 129 0.85 -14.24 2.46
N VAL A 130 2.16 -14.06 2.45
CA VAL A 130 2.99 -14.35 1.29
C VAL A 130 3.86 -15.55 1.62
N VAL A 131 3.66 -16.65 0.91
CA VAL A 131 4.58 -17.77 0.97
C VAL A 131 5.87 -17.33 0.28
N PRO A 132 7.03 -17.31 1.00
CA PRO A 132 8.30 -16.94 0.39
C PRO A 132 8.60 -17.86 -0.80
N GLN A 133 8.45 -17.37 -2.01
CA GLN A 133 8.94 -18.02 -3.20
C GLN A 133 10.44 -17.70 -3.28
N THR A 134 11.26 -18.71 -2.98
CA THR A 134 12.71 -18.80 -3.23
C THR A 134 13.47 -17.47 -3.50
N GLY A 135 14.18 -16.99 -2.50
CA GLY A 135 15.55 -16.42 -2.68
C GLY A 135 15.68 -14.91 -2.87
N GLU A 136 14.68 -14.15 -3.26
CA GLU A 136 14.78 -12.70 -3.50
C GLU A 136 13.67 -11.90 -2.76
N ASN A 137 13.45 -12.23 -1.51
CA ASN A 137 12.43 -11.56 -0.72
C ASN A 137 13.05 -10.42 0.07
N GLY A 138 12.75 -9.18 -0.29
CA GLY A 138 13.03 -8.03 0.56
C GLY A 138 12.41 -8.11 1.97
N LEU A 139 11.53 -9.09 2.23
CA LEU A 139 11.08 -9.49 3.55
C LEU A 139 12.21 -10.14 4.36
N ALA A 140 13.05 -10.99 3.73
CA ALA A 140 14.23 -11.58 4.37
C ALA A 140 15.23 -10.48 4.77
N GLU A 141 15.50 -9.54 3.86
CA GLU A 141 16.39 -8.40 4.15
C GLU A 141 15.89 -7.56 5.33
N HIS A 142 14.58 -7.35 5.43
CA HIS A 142 13.99 -6.64 6.55
C HIS A 142 14.13 -7.44 7.86
N THR A 143 13.88 -8.75 7.83
CA THR A 143 14.08 -9.63 8.99
C THR A 143 15.53 -9.61 9.43
N ASP A 144 16.48 -9.70 8.50
CA ASP A 144 17.92 -9.63 8.79
C ASP A 144 18.29 -8.28 9.42
N LYS A 145 17.71 -7.17 8.95
CA LYS A 145 17.91 -5.84 9.56
C LYS A 145 17.50 -5.85 11.03
N ILE A 146 16.34 -6.40 11.35
CA ILE A 146 15.83 -6.44 12.73
C ILE A 146 16.69 -7.37 13.59
N VAL A 147 17.05 -8.54 13.10
CA VAL A 147 17.94 -9.49 13.79
C VAL A 147 19.26 -8.83 14.11
N ASN A 148 19.91 -8.21 13.11
CA ASN A 148 21.18 -7.52 13.27
C ASN A 148 21.09 -6.34 14.23
N LEU A 149 19.97 -5.61 14.25
CA LEU A 149 19.74 -4.53 15.22
C LEU A 149 19.80 -5.06 16.66
N HIS A 150 19.09 -6.15 16.96
CA HIS A 150 19.06 -6.71 18.32
C HIS A 150 20.44 -7.25 18.77
N LEU A 151 21.14 -7.93 17.85
CA LEU A 151 22.51 -8.42 18.12
C LEU A 151 23.48 -7.26 18.36
N ALA A 152 23.40 -6.19 17.57
CA ALA A 152 24.23 -5.01 17.72
C ALA A 152 23.99 -4.27 19.04
N GLN A 153 22.79 -4.34 19.59
CA GLN A 153 22.41 -3.80 20.90
C GLN A 153 22.74 -4.75 22.07
N GLY A 154 23.43 -5.87 21.79
CA GLY A 154 23.94 -6.78 22.81
C GLY A 154 22.97 -7.88 23.23
N MET A 155 21.92 -8.16 22.48
CA MET A 155 21.03 -9.29 22.76
C MET A 155 21.79 -10.61 22.58
N PRO A 156 21.79 -11.52 23.57
CA PRO A 156 22.45 -12.82 23.40
C PRO A 156 21.73 -13.66 22.33
N GLU A 157 22.52 -14.26 21.41
CA GLU A 157 21.98 -15.02 20.28
C GLU A 157 20.97 -16.14 20.69
N PRO A 158 21.20 -16.93 21.77
CA PRO A 158 20.21 -17.91 22.21
C PRO A 158 18.89 -17.27 22.67
N VAL A 159 18.97 -16.07 23.26
CA VAL A 159 17.78 -15.31 23.70
C VAL A 159 17.04 -14.76 22.50
N LEU A 160 17.75 -14.25 21.49
CA LEU A 160 17.18 -13.75 20.25
C LEU A 160 16.30 -14.82 19.57
N THR A 161 16.86 -16.04 19.37
CA THR A 161 16.13 -17.12 18.71
C THR A 161 14.85 -17.51 19.43
N GLN A 162 14.90 -17.61 20.77
CA GLN A 162 13.73 -17.98 21.57
C GLN A 162 12.71 -16.84 21.68
N ALA A 163 13.18 -15.62 21.94
CA ALA A 163 12.33 -14.45 22.07
C ALA A 163 11.61 -14.14 20.75
N TRP A 164 12.33 -14.24 19.62
CA TRP A 164 11.75 -13.99 18.31
C TRP A 164 10.60 -14.95 17.99
N ALA A 165 10.81 -16.26 18.18
CA ALA A 165 9.78 -17.26 17.93
C ALA A 165 8.55 -17.05 18.81
N LEU A 166 8.74 -16.70 20.10
CA LEU A 166 7.65 -16.42 21.03
C LEU A 166 6.88 -15.15 20.66
N VAL A 167 7.61 -14.09 20.30
CA VAL A 167 7.00 -12.80 19.95
C VAL A 167 6.23 -12.90 18.64
N ASP A 168 6.81 -13.55 17.65
CA ASP A 168 6.18 -13.78 16.35
C ASP A 168 4.87 -14.58 16.51
N ALA A 169 4.91 -15.70 17.23
CA ALA A 169 3.71 -16.50 17.52
C ALA A 169 2.64 -15.72 18.31
N TYR A 170 3.07 -14.92 19.30
CA TYR A 170 2.17 -14.13 20.12
C TYR A 170 1.53 -13.00 19.32
N LEU A 171 2.32 -12.24 18.57
CA LEU A 171 1.82 -11.13 17.76
C LEU A 171 0.85 -11.64 16.69
N THR A 172 1.23 -12.69 15.94
CA THR A 172 0.37 -13.30 14.94
C THR A 172 -0.95 -13.77 15.51
N GLY A 173 -0.90 -14.50 16.64
CA GLY A 173 -2.12 -14.99 17.30
C GLY A 173 -2.96 -13.88 17.93
N PHE A 174 -2.32 -12.91 18.60
CA PHE A 174 -3.01 -11.82 19.27
C PHE A 174 -3.65 -10.86 18.25
N ILE A 175 -2.91 -10.49 17.23
CA ILE A 175 -3.36 -9.54 16.20
C ILE A 175 -4.45 -10.18 15.34
N GLY A 176 -4.27 -11.44 14.92
CA GLY A 176 -5.29 -12.19 14.20
C GLY A 176 -6.60 -12.27 14.99
N ASN A 177 -6.52 -12.53 16.29
CA ASN A 177 -7.70 -12.51 17.17
C ASN A 177 -8.31 -11.11 17.31
N ALA A 178 -7.49 -10.08 17.48
CA ALA A 178 -7.96 -8.69 17.60
C ALA A 178 -8.68 -8.21 16.33
N ILE A 179 -8.16 -8.55 15.15
CA ILE A 179 -8.79 -8.28 13.85
C ILE A 179 -10.12 -9.04 13.75
N ALA A 180 -10.15 -10.33 14.07
CA ALA A 180 -11.36 -11.16 14.02
C ALA A 180 -12.46 -10.63 14.96
N VAL A 181 -12.12 -10.22 16.17
CA VAL A 181 -13.07 -9.62 17.13
C VAL A 181 -13.59 -8.28 16.62
N ARG A 182 -12.75 -7.47 15.98
CA ARG A 182 -13.16 -6.19 15.40
C ARG A 182 -14.13 -6.39 14.22
N ALA A 183 -13.84 -7.37 13.35
CA ALA A 183 -14.71 -7.73 12.23
C ALA A 183 -16.07 -8.32 12.67
N SER A 184 -16.11 -8.97 13.84
CA SER A 184 -17.32 -9.59 14.40
C SER A 184 -18.22 -8.61 15.15
N ARG A 185 -17.80 -7.35 15.37
CA ARG A 185 -18.65 -6.34 16.01
C ARG A 185 -19.70 -5.88 15.02
N PRO A 186 -21.03 -6.06 15.32
CA PRO A 186 -22.07 -5.50 14.48
C PRO A 186 -21.90 -3.98 14.46
N SER A 187 -22.01 -3.38 13.27
CA SER A 187 -22.14 -1.93 13.13
C SER A 187 -23.36 -1.50 13.95
N VAL A 188 -23.13 -0.79 15.04
CA VAL A 188 -24.21 -0.12 15.79
C VAL A 188 -24.63 1.03 14.89
N ASP A 189 -25.61 0.76 14.02
CA ASP A 189 -26.36 1.81 13.37
C ASP A 189 -26.98 2.68 14.46
N CYS A 190 -26.39 3.84 14.71
CA CYS A 190 -27.08 4.94 15.39
C CYS A 190 -28.19 5.43 14.47
N GLY A 191 -29.26 4.66 14.41
CA GLY A 191 -30.52 5.09 13.84
C GLY A 191 -30.97 6.30 14.63
N ALA A 192 -30.72 7.49 14.09
CA ALA A 192 -31.40 8.71 14.50
C ALA A 192 -32.89 8.53 14.16
N SER A 193 -33.61 7.90 15.05
CA SER A 193 -35.09 7.92 15.06
C SER A 193 -35.48 9.35 15.37
N GLY A 194 -35.81 10.09 14.30
CA GLY A 194 -36.51 11.36 14.42
C GLY A 194 -37.89 11.11 15.07
N ALA A 195 -38.04 11.58 16.26
CA ALA A 195 -39.36 11.71 16.89
C ALA A 195 -40.05 12.99 16.42
N GLN A 196 -41.25 12.82 16.07
CA GLN A 196 -42.34 13.75 15.78
C GLN A 196 -42.44 14.92 16.74
#